data_e5f7d8ba45eeae5f8eac89eb0b11b51e
#
_entry.id   e5f7d8ba45eeae5f8eac89eb0b11b51e
#
_cell.length_a   1.000
_cell.length_b   1.000
_cell.length_c   1.000
_cell.angle_alpha   90.00
_cell.angle_beta   90.00
_cell.angle_gamma   90.00
#
_symmetry.space_group_name_H-M   'P 1'
#
loop_
_entity.id
_entity.type
_entity.pdbx_description
1 polymer ?
#
loop_
_entity_poly.entity_id
_entity_poly.type
_entity_poly.pdbx_seq_one_letter_code
_entity_poly.pdbx_strand_id
1 'polypeptide(L)'
;WEFPKYYGGNLMSIIGFPVGENAEKGTWIFVDGTPDRVGGEGDVPVFMFATKGWSVYAGKLGYTLEKNAWYHVAGVFENNTLSLYIDGILFVQAEYANPISLSDKFYIGAAPGVQNGFYLKGSVSEARFWTRALTASELKNPLHRCFVEVDSEGLEGYWKLDDMSDECKDYTGHGHTAVKQGTGDIEWMTEVPCP
;
A
#
# COMPACT_ATOMS: atom_id res chain seq x y z
N TRP A 1 7.10 -5.54 13.96
CA TRP A 1 6.07 -6.27 13.21
C TRP A 1 5.76 -7.56 14.00
N GLU A 2 4.56 -7.72 14.53
CA GLU A 2 4.05 -9.01 14.97
C GLU A 2 3.04 -9.46 13.93
N PHE A 3 3.37 -10.51 13.18
CA PHE A 3 2.43 -11.08 12.22
C PHE A 3 1.31 -11.83 12.95
N PRO A 4 0.05 -11.54 12.68
CA PRO A 4 -1.01 -12.39 13.17
C PRO A 4 -0.88 -13.77 12.54
N LYS A 5 -0.70 -14.81 13.34
CA LYS A 5 -0.73 -16.20 12.90
C LYS A 5 -2.20 -16.59 12.64
N TYR A 6 -2.66 -16.50 11.42
CA TYR A 6 -4.00 -16.93 11.03
C TYR A 6 -4.00 -17.74 9.72
N TYR A 7 -5.01 -18.57 9.62
CA TYR A 7 -5.27 -19.42 8.45
C TYR A 7 -5.30 -18.60 7.16
N GLY A 8 -4.37 -18.87 6.26
CA GLY A 8 -4.33 -18.29 4.93
C GLY A 8 -3.23 -17.28 4.63
N GLY A 9 -2.34 -17.01 5.57
CA GLY A 9 -1.18 -16.14 5.34
C GLY A 9 -1.09 -14.95 6.29
N ASN A 10 0.12 -14.47 6.50
CA ASN A 10 0.43 -13.33 7.38
C ASN A 10 0.37 -12.03 6.55
N LEU A 11 -0.82 -11.65 6.08
CA LEU A 11 -1.01 -10.44 5.29
C LEU A 11 -1.38 -9.25 6.18
N MET A 12 -0.78 -8.10 5.89
CA MET A 12 -1.17 -6.81 6.45
C MET A 12 -1.39 -5.83 5.29
N SER A 13 -2.57 -5.24 5.21
CA SER A 13 -2.90 -4.27 4.18
C SER A 13 -2.29 -2.92 4.50
N ILE A 14 -1.58 -2.33 3.54
CA ILE A 14 -1.12 -0.95 3.62
C ILE A 14 -2.18 -0.04 3.03
N ILE A 15 -2.55 -0.27 1.77
CA ILE A 15 -3.43 0.60 1.01
C ILE A 15 -4.09 -0.18 -0.13
N GLY A 16 -5.34 0.14 -0.46
CA GLY A 16 -5.95 -0.45 -1.63
C GLY A 16 -7.46 -0.29 -1.79
N PHE A 17 -7.96 -0.94 -2.82
CA PHE A 17 -9.35 -0.92 -3.25
C PHE A 17 -9.94 -2.33 -3.16
N PRO A 18 -10.92 -2.61 -2.32
CA PRO A 18 -11.68 -3.86 -2.37
C PRO A 18 -12.57 -3.91 -3.61
N VAL A 19 -13.03 -5.09 -3.98
CA VAL A 19 -14.13 -5.26 -4.94
C VAL A 19 -15.31 -5.89 -4.21
N GLY A 20 -16.35 -5.11 -4.00
CA GLY A 20 -17.47 -5.48 -3.15
C GLY A 20 -17.01 -5.69 -1.71
N GLU A 21 -17.45 -6.79 -1.08
CA GLU A 21 -17.02 -7.16 0.27
C GLU A 21 -15.81 -8.11 0.27
N ASN A 22 -15.16 -8.32 -0.89
CA ASN A 22 -14.07 -9.26 -1.04
C ASN A 22 -12.76 -8.55 -1.41
N ALA A 23 -11.89 -8.37 -0.42
CA ALA A 23 -10.59 -7.75 -0.63
C ALA A 23 -9.68 -8.56 -1.58
N GLU A 24 -9.82 -9.90 -1.66
CA GLU A 24 -8.99 -10.74 -2.55
C GLU A 24 -9.18 -10.41 -4.03
N LYS A 25 -10.34 -9.85 -4.39
CA LYS A 25 -10.65 -9.43 -5.76
C LYS A 25 -10.23 -8.01 -6.07
N GLY A 26 -9.77 -7.27 -5.06
CA GLY A 26 -9.37 -5.87 -5.17
C GLY A 26 -7.94 -5.68 -5.67
N THR A 27 -7.48 -4.44 -5.59
CA THR A 27 -6.10 -4.03 -5.90
C THR A 27 -5.47 -3.44 -4.64
N TRP A 28 -4.33 -3.99 -4.22
CA TRP A 28 -3.75 -3.72 -2.91
C TRP A 28 -2.24 -3.70 -2.92
N ILE A 29 -1.66 -2.90 -2.02
CA ILE A 29 -0.30 -3.07 -1.52
C ILE A 29 -0.38 -3.68 -0.13
N PHE A 30 0.30 -4.83 0.05
CA PHE A 30 0.38 -5.56 1.31
C PHE A 30 1.81 -5.68 1.80
N VAL A 31 1.95 -5.97 3.10
CA VAL A 31 3.09 -6.70 3.64
C VAL A 31 2.68 -8.17 3.76
N ASP A 32 3.43 -9.07 3.15
CA ASP A 32 3.20 -10.52 3.20
C ASP A 32 4.37 -11.19 3.93
N GLY A 33 4.07 -11.89 5.01
CA GLY A 33 5.01 -12.68 5.78
C GLY A 33 4.78 -14.19 5.64
N THR A 34 4.05 -14.63 4.60
CA THR A 34 3.74 -16.04 4.39
C THR A 34 4.95 -16.78 3.80
N PRO A 35 5.56 -17.74 4.50
CA PRO A 35 6.80 -18.40 4.07
C PRO A 35 6.72 -19.02 2.67
N ASP A 36 5.62 -19.71 2.34
CA ASP A 36 5.43 -20.38 1.05
C ASP A 36 5.35 -19.42 -0.14
N ARG A 37 4.94 -18.18 0.09
CA ARG A 37 4.80 -17.16 -0.95
C ARG A 37 6.07 -16.36 -1.17
N VAL A 38 6.87 -16.17 -0.12
CA VAL A 38 8.10 -15.36 -0.18
C VAL A 38 9.36 -16.19 -0.46
N GLY A 39 9.23 -17.52 -0.55
CA GLY A 39 10.31 -18.42 -1.00
C GLY A 39 11.42 -18.62 0.03
N GLY A 40 11.13 -18.45 1.33
CA GLY A 40 12.10 -18.60 2.42
C GLY A 40 11.59 -19.44 3.58
N GLU A 41 12.50 -19.91 4.42
CA GLU A 41 12.18 -20.45 5.73
C GLU A 41 12.05 -19.28 6.73
N GLY A 42 10.88 -19.16 7.35
CA GLY A 42 10.62 -18.18 8.42
C GLY A 42 9.73 -16.99 8.03
N ASP A 43 9.32 -16.25 9.04
CA ASP A 43 8.47 -15.06 8.91
C ASP A 43 9.29 -13.85 8.40
N VAL A 44 9.64 -13.87 7.13
CA VAL A 44 10.34 -12.77 6.47
C VAL A 44 9.33 -11.89 5.74
N PRO A 45 9.02 -10.69 6.26
CA PRO A 45 8.05 -9.81 5.61
C PRO A 45 8.60 -9.23 4.31
N VAL A 46 7.72 -9.18 3.30
CA VAL A 46 8.02 -8.57 2.01
C VAL A 46 6.85 -7.72 1.55
N PHE A 47 7.11 -6.69 0.74
CA PHE A 47 6.05 -5.98 0.07
C PHE A 47 5.48 -6.80 -1.09
N MET A 48 4.17 -6.69 -1.27
CA MET A 48 3.42 -7.31 -2.34
C MET A 48 2.48 -6.29 -2.97
N PHE A 49 2.45 -6.23 -4.30
CA PHE A 49 1.41 -5.55 -5.05
C PHE A 49 0.53 -6.58 -5.74
N ALA A 50 -0.77 -6.56 -5.48
CA ALA A 50 -1.71 -7.59 -5.90
C ALA A 50 -2.97 -7.00 -6.53
N THR A 51 -3.54 -7.70 -7.51
CA THR A 51 -4.86 -7.44 -8.08
C THR A 51 -5.51 -8.73 -8.54
N LYS A 52 -6.80 -8.93 -8.23
CA LYS A 52 -7.60 -10.11 -8.63
C LYS A 52 -6.90 -11.46 -8.42
N GLY A 53 -6.17 -11.63 -7.32
CA GLY A 53 -5.43 -12.86 -7.02
C GLY A 53 -4.09 -13.00 -7.74
N TRP A 54 -3.67 -12.03 -8.56
CA TRP A 54 -2.33 -11.91 -9.11
C TRP A 54 -1.47 -10.98 -8.26
N SER A 55 -0.19 -11.28 -8.17
CA SER A 55 0.71 -10.49 -7.35
C SER A 55 2.15 -10.54 -7.81
N VAL A 56 2.87 -9.46 -7.53
CA VAL A 56 4.31 -9.37 -7.61
C VAL A 56 4.89 -9.20 -6.20
N TYR A 57 5.93 -9.97 -5.89
CA TYR A 57 6.51 -10.03 -4.55
C TYR A 57 7.97 -9.60 -4.58
N ALA A 58 8.35 -8.73 -3.68
CA ALA A 58 9.76 -8.35 -3.52
C ALA A 58 10.63 -9.51 -2.98
N GLY A 59 10.05 -10.41 -2.19
CA GLY A 59 10.79 -11.49 -1.50
C GLY A 59 11.50 -12.50 -2.39
N LYS A 60 10.98 -12.77 -3.59
CA LYS A 60 11.63 -13.67 -4.55
C LYS A 60 13.03 -13.22 -5.00
N LEU A 61 13.39 -11.95 -4.71
CA LEU A 61 14.70 -11.37 -5.04
C LEU A 61 15.62 -11.28 -3.82
N GLY A 62 15.29 -11.96 -2.71
CA GLY A 62 16.07 -11.94 -1.48
C GLY A 62 15.94 -10.66 -0.67
N TYR A 63 14.92 -9.83 -0.95
CA TYR A 63 14.65 -8.62 -0.20
C TYR A 63 13.84 -8.92 1.05
N THR A 64 14.26 -8.35 2.17
CA THR A 64 13.62 -8.48 3.47
C THR A 64 13.35 -7.12 4.07
N LEU A 65 12.18 -6.94 4.70
CA LEU A 65 11.86 -5.72 5.43
C LEU A 65 12.51 -5.72 6.81
N GLU A 66 13.16 -4.64 7.14
CA GLU A 66 13.68 -4.41 8.49
C GLU A 66 12.57 -3.86 9.40
N LYS A 67 12.54 -4.30 10.67
CA LYS A 67 11.65 -3.73 11.66
C LYS A 67 12.06 -2.30 11.99
N ASN A 68 11.08 -1.45 12.28
CA ASN A 68 11.30 -0.05 12.66
C ASN A 68 12.02 0.79 11.57
N ALA A 69 11.90 0.39 10.32
CA ALA A 69 12.37 1.16 9.18
C ALA A 69 11.19 1.70 8.37
N TRP A 70 11.34 2.88 7.81
CA TRP A 70 10.41 3.47 6.87
C TRP A 70 10.79 3.09 5.45
N TYR A 71 9.79 2.85 4.63
CA TYR A 71 9.93 2.53 3.22
C TYR A 71 8.93 3.33 2.40
N HIS A 72 9.35 3.88 1.29
CA HIS A 72 8.43 4.33 0.28
C HIS A 72 8.06 3.14 -0.62
N VAL A 73 6.77 2.82 -0.71
CA VAL A 73 6.30 1.70 -1.54
C VAL A 73 5.27 2.19 -2.54
N ALA A 74 5.43 1.79 -3.80
CA ALA A 74 4.49 2.15 -4.86
C ALA A 74 4.18 0.95 -5.75
N GLY A 75 2.87 0.71 -6.00
CA GLY A 75 2.38 -0.20 -7.01
C GLY A 75 1.99 0.59 -8.26
N VAL A 76 2.53 0.24 -9.40
CA VAL A 76 2.24 0.88 -10.68
C VAL A 76 1.67 -0.16 -11.63
N PHE A 77 0.55 0.19 -12.27
CA PHE A 77 -0.02 -0.59 -13.36
C PHE A 77 -0.02 0.22 -14.64
N GLU A 78 0.73 -0.24 -15.62
CA GLU A 78 0.83 0.39 -16.94
C GLU A 78 1.08 -0.66 -18.02
N ASN A 79 0.50 -0.50 -19.19
CA ASN A 79 0.75 -1.36 -20.36
C ASN A 79 0.69 -2.87 -20.04
N ASN A 80 -0.37 -3.29 -19.32
CA ASN A 80 -0.55 -4.67 -18.88
C ASN A 80 0.58 -5.19 -17.98
N THR A 81 1.26 -4.33 -17.25
CA THR A 81 2.35 -4.70 -16.36
C THR A 81 2.07 -4.19 -14.96
N LEU A 82 2.13 -5.08 -13.97
CA LEU A 82 2.21 -4.75 -12.55
C LEU A 82 3.66 -4.55 -12.17
N SER A 83 3.97 -3.43 -11.56
CA SER A 83 5.32 -3.08 -11.09
C SER A 83 5.29 -2.67 -9.63
N LEU A 84 6.20 -3.21 -8.84
CA LEU A 84 6.39 -2.83 -7.44
C LEU A 84 7.71 -2.09 -7.28
N TYR A 85 7.63 -0.89 -6.74
CA TYR A 85 8.77 -0.06 -6.42
C TYR A 85 8.94 0.06 -4.91
N ILE A 86 10.17 0.02 -4.44
CA ILE A 86 10.56 0.27 -3.05
C ILE A 86 11.66 1.31 -3.05
N ASP A 87 11.48 2.39 -2.31
CA ASP A 87 12.38 3.55 -2.25
C ASP A 87 12.75 4.13 -3.63
N GLY A 88 11.78 4.09 -4.54
CA GLY A 88 11.91 4.55 -5.92
C GLY A 88 12.70 3.62 -6.84
N ILE A 89 13.07 2.43 -6.37
CA ILE A 89 13.76 1.41 -7.17
C ILE A 89 12.73 0.37 -7.61
N LEU A 90 12.71 0.04 -8.92
CA LEU A 90 11.90 -1.07 -9.42
C LEU A 90 12.43 -2.38 -8.85
N PHE A 91 11.62 -3.06 -8.08
CA PHE A 91 11.98 -4.31 -7.45
C PHE A 91 11.54 -5.53 -8.23
N VAL A 92 10.29 -5.52 -8.68
CA VAL A 92 9.72 -6.64 -9.43
C VAL A 92 8.61 -6.15 -10.32
N GLN A 93 8.44 -6.79 -11.47
CA GLN A 93 7.32 -6.58 -12.37
C GLN A 93 6.85 -7.90 -12.98
N ALA A 94 5.59 -7.94 -13.38
CA ALA A 94 5.00 -9.08 -14.09
C ALA A 94 3.91 -8.60 -15.06
N GLU A 95 3.78 -9.34 -16.17
CA GLU A 95 2.68 -9.12 -17.10
C GLU A 95 1.34 -9.50 -16.46
N TYR A 96 0.35 -8.65 -16.67
CA TYR A 96 -1.02 -8.86 -16.25
C TYR A 96 -1.97 -8.29 -17.30
N ALA A 97 -2.45 -9.15 -18.19
CA ALA A 97 -3.20 -8.76 -19.37
C ALA A 97 -4.66 -8.33 -19.12
N ASN A 98 -5.08 -8.23 -17.85
CA ASN A 98 -6.44 -7.82 -17.51
C ASN A 98 -6.43 -6.43 -16.85
N PRO A 99 -7.57 -5.68 -16.91
CA PRO A 99 -7.68 -4.44 -16.16
C PRO A 99 -7.55 -4.69 -14.64
N ILE A 100 -6.90 -3.78 -13.94
CA ILE A 100 -6.91 -3.80 -12.47
C ILE A 100 -8.32 -3.55 -11.95
N SER A 101 -8.62 -4.08 -10.76
CA SER A 101 -9.90 -3.88 -10.10
C SER A 101 -9.80 -2.73 -9.12
N LEU A 102 -10.53 -1.67 -9.39
CA LEU A 102 -10.72 -0.55 -8.48
C LEU A 102 -12.19 -0.52 -8.07
N SER A 103 -12.48 -0.06 -6.87
CA SER A 103 -13.82 0.22 -6.37
C SER A 103 -13.95 1.70 -6.03
N ASP A 104 -15.14 2.10 -5.66
CA ASP A 104 -15.45 3.43 -5.13
C ASP A 104 -14.97 3.65 -3.69
N LYS A 105 -14.40 2.62 -3.09
CA LYS A 105 -13.87 2.66 -1.72
C LYS A 105 -12.36 2.42 -1.72
N PHE A 106 -11.68 3.22 -0.94
CA PHE A 106 -10.25 3.15 -0.74
C PHE A 106 -9.96 2.98 0.75
N TYR A 107 -9.05 2.09 1.10
CA TYR A 107 -8.72 1.79 2.50
C TYR A 107 -7.23 1.94 2.75
N ILE A 108 -6.88 2.45 3.91
CA ILE A 108 -5.51 2.56 4.41
C ILE A 108 -5.43 1.79 5.72
N GLY A 109 -4.44 0.92 5.86
CA GLY A 109 -4.18 0.15 7.07
C GLY A 109 -5.10 -1.06 7.32
N ALA A 110 -6.07 -1.31 6.44
CA ALA A 110 -7.01 -2.42 6.59
C ALA A 110 -7.51 -2.93 5.23
N ALA A 111 -7.93 -4.19 5.16
CA ALA A 111 -8.64 -4.76 4.01
C ALA A 111 -9.94 -5.40 4.49
N PRO A 112 -11.07 -4.71 4.39
CA PRO A 112 -12.36 -5.22 4.84
C PRO A 112 -12.85 -6.40 3.98
N GLY A 113 -13.81 -7.18 4.52
CA GLY A 113 -14.43 -8.31 3.82
C GLY A 113 -13.58 -9.59 3.81
N VAL A 114 -12.40 -9.59 4.44
CA VAL A 114 -11.63 -10.79 4.74
C VAL A 114 -11.70 -11.12 6.22
N GLN A 115 -11.59 -12.41 6.55
CA GLN A 115 -11.52 -12.84 7.93
C GLN A 115 -10.32 -12.16 8.61
N ASN A 116 -10.59 -11.42 9.70
CA ASN A 116 -9.60 -10.62 10.46
C ASN A 116 -9.10 -9.31 9.80
N GLY A 117 -9.67 -8.83 8.68
CA GLY A 117 -9.47 -7.48 8.16
C GLY A 117 -8.08 -7.13 7.63
N PHE A 118 -7.10 -8.01 7.71
CA PHE A 118 -5.69 -7.78 7.36
C PHE A 118 -5.15 -6.44 7.88
N TYR A 119 -5.41 -6.13 9.14
CA TYR A 119 -5.01 -4.87 9.76
C TYR A 119 -3.48 -4.69 9.75
N LEU A 120 -3.04 -3.50 9.38
CA LEU A 120 -1.64 -3.13 9.46
C LEU A 120 -1.22 -2.96 10.93
N LYS A 121 -0.15 -3.62 11.30
CA LYS A 121 0.59 -3.36 12.55
C LYS A 121 1.87 -2.58 12.21
N GLY A 122 1.72 -1.29 12.01
CA GLY A 122 2.78 -0.40 11.57
C GLY A 122 2.22 0.99 11.33
N SER A 123 3.05 1.89 10.84
CA SER A 123 2.67 3.28 10.57
C SER A 123 2.60 3.55 9.07
N VAL A 124 1.71 4.45 8.67
CA VAL A 124 1.57 4.95 7.30
C VAL A 124 1.64 6.46 7.34
N SER A 125 2.32 7.04 6.37
CA SER A 125 2.36 8.48 6.12
C SER A 125 2.34 8.71 4.62
N GLU A 126 1.87 9.87 4.18
CA GLU A 126 1.95 10.30 2.79
C GLU A 126 1.26 9.33 1.80
N ALA A 127 0.02 8.91 2.10
CA ALA A 127 -0.76 8.04 1.22
C ALA A 127 -1.25 8.82 -0.01
N ARG A 128 -1.06 8.25 -1.20
CA ARG A 128 -1.42 8.90 -2.46
C ARG A 128 -2.04 7.91 -3.44
N PHE A 129 -2.99 8.39 -4.23
CA PHE A 129 -3.57 7.66 -5.34
C PHE A 129 -3.47 8.49 -6.62
N TRP A 130 -3.03 7.85 -7.71
CA TRP A 130 -2.81 8.46 -9.00
C TRP A 130 -3.64 7.75 -10.08
N THR A 131 -4.28 8.51 -10.95
CA THR A 131 -5.02 8.00 -12.11
C THR A 131 -4.12 7.77 -13.32
N ARG A 132 -2.82 8.09 -13.22
CA ARG A 132 -1.78 7.77 -14.20
C ARG A 132 -0.65 6.97 -13.57
N ALA A 133 0.07 6.26 -14.40
CA ALA A 133 1.34 5.67 -13.97
C ALA A 133 2.38 6.77 -13.73
N LEU A 134 3.03 6.72 -12.57
CA LEU A 134 4.20 7.53 -12.31
C LEU A 134 5.42 6.92 -12.99
N THR A 135 6.25 7.76 -13.58
CA THR A 135 7.50 7.33 -14.22
C THR A 135 8.52 6.88 -13.16
N ALA A 136 9.46 6.03 -13.57
CA ALA A 136 10.58 5.65 -12.70
C ALA A 136 11.40 6.87 -12.20
N SER A 137 11.48 7.94 -13.00
CA SER A 137 12.16 9.18 -12.60
C SER A 137 11.42 9.90 -11.47
N GLU A 138 10.10 9.99 -11.55
CA GLU A 138 9.27 10.59 -10.50
C GLU A 138 9.39 9.79 -9.20
N LEU A 139 9.24 8.45 -9.27
CA LEU A 139 9.34 7.58 -8.10
C LEU A 139 10.74 7.59 -7.46
N LYS A 140 11.80 7.76 -8.27
CA LYS A 140 13.18 7.82 -7.77
C LYS A 140 13.51 9.15 -7.12
N ASN A 141 12.79 10.23 -7.44
CA ASN A 141 13.05 11.55 -6.88
C ASN A 141 12.74 11.57 -5.36
N PRO A 142 13.71 11.80 -4.48
CA PRO A 142 13.47 11.82 -3.03
C PRO A 142 12.47 12.90 -2.61
N LEU A 143 12.45 14.05 -3.27
CA LEU A 143 11.49 15.12 -2.97
C LEU A 143 10.06 14.67 -3.30
N HIS A 144 9.85 14.00 -4.41
CA HIS A 144 8.53 13.50 -4.80
C HIS A 144 7.99 12.44 -3.83
N ARG A 145 8.86 11.72 -3.13
CA ARG A 145 8.43 10.75 -2.12
C ARG A 145 7.85 11.42 -0.88
N CYS A 146 8.33 12.60 -0.54
CA CYS A 146 7.90 13.35 0.64
C CYS A 146 6.96 14.50 0.31
N PHE A 147 7.00 15.01 -0.89
CA PHE A 147 6.23 16.17 -1.29
C PHE A 147 5.76 16.06 -2.74
N VAL A 148 4.50 16.36 -2.97
CA VAL A 148 3.92 16.56 -4.30
C VAL A 148 3.06 17.80 -4.29
N GLU A 149 3.02 18.52 -5.41
CA GLU A 149 2.07 19.61 -5.59
C GLU A 149 0.65 19.02 -5.63
N VAL A 150 -0.26 19.61 -4.88
CA VAL A 150 -1.62 19.08 -4.71
C VAL A 150 -2.45 19.12 -6.00
N ASP A 151 -2.06 19.93 -6.96
CA ASP A 151 -2.64 20.06 -8.30
C ASP A 151 -1.87 19.28 -9.37
N SER A 152 -0.97 18.36 -8.97
CA SER A 152 -0.22 17.53 -9.90
C SER A 152 -1.15 16.72 -10.81
N GLU A 153 -0.85 16.68 -12.10
CA GLU A 153 -1.64 15.95 -13.09
C GLU A 153 -1.81 14.48 -12.71
N GLY A 154 -3.07 14.05 -12.59
CA GLY A 154 -3.44 12.68 -12.26
C GLY A 154 -3.34 12.32 -10.78
N LEU A 155 -3.03 13.25 -9.89
CA LEU A 155 -3.14 13.04 -8.44
C LEU A 155 -4.61 13.11 -8.05
N GLU A 156 -5.21 11.96 -7.72
CA GLU A 156 -6.63 11.85 -7.41
C GLU A 156 -6.93 11.93 -5.92
N GLY A 157 -6.02 11.43 -5.08
CA GLY A 157 -6.16 11.49 -3.63
C GLY A 157 -4.80 11.62 -2.95
N TYR A 158 -4.75 12.46 -1.91
CA TYR A 158 -3.54 12.69 -1.12
C TYR A 158 -3.87 12.92 0.35
N TRP A 159 -3.43 12.01 1.18
CA TRP A 159 -3.61 12.04 2.64
C TRP A 159 -2.25 12.02 3.32
N LYS A 160 -1.92 13.10 4.02
CA LYS A 160 -0.67 13.19 4.81
C LYS A 160 -0.71 12.28 6.02
N LEU A 161 -1.92 12.05 6.56
CA LEU A 161 -2.17 11.26 7.76
C LEU A 161 -1.51 11.87 9.02
N ASP A 162 -1.52 13.19 9.10
CA ASP A 162 -0.98 14.00 10.20
C ASP A 162 -2.06 14.84 10.91
N ASP A 163 -3.34 14.60 10.60
CA ASP A 163 -4.47 15.45 11.04
C ASP A 163 -4.78 15.30 12.55
N MET A 164 -4.27 14.27 13.23
CA MET A 164 -4.55 13.96 14.64
C MET A 164 -6.05 13.90 14.96
N SER A 165 -6.83 13.35 14.03
CA SER A 165 -8.29 13.35 14.02
C SER A 165 -8.82 12.04 13.46
N ASP A 166 -10.08 11.71 13.76
CA ASP A 166 -10.77 10.57 13.13
C ASP A 166 -11.09 10.83 11.64
N GLU A 167 -10.88 12.05 11.15
CA GLU A 167 -10.98 12.43 9.76
C GLU A 167 -9.61 12.90 9.25
N CYS A 168 -9.14 12.32 8.14
CA CYS A 168 -7.92 12.70 7.46
C CYS A 168 -8.26 13.45 6.17
N LYS A 169 -7.75 14.64 6.04
CA LYS A 169 -8.02 15.54 4.91
C LYS A 169 -7.45 14.96 3.61
N ASP A 170 -8.23 15.01 2.54
CA ASP A 170 -7.74 14.91 1.18
C ASP A 170 -7.19 16.26 0.73
N TYR A 171 -5.88 16.34 0.54
CA TYR A 171 -5.18 17.56 0.18
C TYR A 171 -5.34 17.96 -1.30
N THR A 172 -5.85 17.06 -2.16
CA THR A 172 -6.15 17.39 -3.57
C THR A 172 -7.37 18.30 -3.70
N GLY A 173 -8.27 18.25 -2.71
CA GLY A 173 -9.55 18.97 -2.79
C GLY A 173 -10.63 18.26 -3.60
N HIS A 174 -10.40 17.03 -4.06
CA HIS A 174 -11.40 16.23 -4.79
C HIS A 174 -12.50 15.66 -3.89
N GLY A 175 -12.35 15.81 -2.57
CA GLY A 175 -13.39 15.45 -1.61
C GLY A 175 -13.32 14.02 -1.07
N HIS A 176 -12.17 13.39 -1.18
CA HIS A 176 -11.92 12.03 -0.68
C HIS A 176 -11.44 12.00 0.77
N THR A 177 -12.07 12.79 1.66
CA THR A 177 -11.76 12.76 3.09
C THR A 177 -11.82 11.34 3.62
N ALA A 178 -10.73 10.87 4.20
CA ALA A 178 -10.69 9.54 4.82
C ALA A 178 -11.24 9.63 6.25
N VAL A 179 -12.01 8.62 6.67
CA VAL A 179 -12.58 8.56 8.02
C VAL A 179 -12.19 7.26 8.69
N LYS A 180 -11.83 7.35 9.96
CA LYS A 180 -11.52 6.19 10.79
C LYS A 180 -12.70 5.22 10.81
N GLN A 181 -12.42 3.95 10.62
CA GLN A 181 -13.39 2.86 10.70
C GLN A 181 -13.07 1.95 11.87
N GLY A 182 -14.13 1.55 12.60
CA GLY A 182 -14.01 0.64 13.73
C GLY A 182 -13.60 1.33 15.03
N THR A 183 -13.34 0.50 16.05
CA THR A 183 -13.05 0.94 17.43
C THR A 183 -11.59 0.78 17.83
N GLY A 184 -10.71 0.39 16.89
CA GLY A 184 -9.29 0.27 17.15
C GLY A 184 -8.63 1.62 17.42
N ASP A 185 -7.61 1.63 18.25
CA ASP A 185 -6.84 2.85 18.51
C ASP A 185 -5.92 3.15 17.33
N ILE A 186 -5.86 4.43 16.97
CA ILE A 186 -4.85 4.98 16.06
C ILE A 186 -3.90 5.80 16.92
N GLU A 187 -2.61 5.49 16.85
CA GLU A 187 -1.57 6.27 17.48
C GLU A 187 -0.98 7.23 16.45
N TRP A 188 -0.98 8.52 16.79
CA TRP A 188 -0.39 9.56 15.96
C TRP A 188 1.09 9.70 16.31
N MET A 189 1.95 9.68 15.28
CA MET A 189 3.40 9.82 15.44
C MET A 189 3.83 11.21 15.00
N THR A 190 4.78 11.79 15.74
CA THR A 190 5.41 13.08 15.41
C THR A 190 6.69 12.92 14.58
N GLU A 191 7.30 11.72 14.62
CA GLU A 191 8.50 11.41 13.86
C GLU A 191 8.14 10.62 12.60
N VAL A 192 8.09 11.31 11.47
CA VAL A 192 7.81 10.75 10.16
C VAL A 192 9.03 11.00 9.24
N PRO A 193 9.24 10.17 8.19
CA PRO A 193 10.42 10.27 7.33
C PRO A 193 10.44 11.53 6.46
N CYS A 194 9.30 12.20 6.37
CA CYS A 194 9.14 13.41 5.59
C CYS A 194 8.78 14.56 6.53
N PRO A 195 9.67 15.54 6.73
CA PRO A 195 9.45 16.67 7.60
C PRO A 195 8.42 17.66 7.04
#